data_5997fa96c78a9e11f45a45aa52c2598b
#
_entry.id   5997fa96c78a9e11f45a45aa52c2598b
#
_cell.length_a   1.000
_cell.length_b   1.000
_cell.length_c   1.000
_cell.angle_alpha   90.00
_cell.angle_beta   90.00
_cell.angle_gamma   90.00
#
_symmetry.space_group_name_H-M   'P 1'
#
loop_
_entity.id
_entity.type
_entity.pdbx_description
1 polymer ?
#
loop_
_entity_poly.entity_id
_entity_poly.type
_entity_poly.pdbx_seq_one_letter_code
_entity_poly.pdbx_strand_id
1 'polypeptide(L)'
;FEFWFAYGRVIPRHGVRVVAALAQLARQMPITLVGGNHDRWARDFWQEDLGIGFAPREARFTIGGTAGVALHGDGITETHWSARVLHRVLRHDSTVALYRGLHPDLGMWLVDRLSGYLGDRPRSPDEVAASAARQQAWATARLAAEPALALLVMGHTHRAAAVSVAPGQLYVNPGAWFDGYRYATVSDGQATLATFTA
;
A
#
# COMPACT_ATOMS: atom_id res chain seq x y z
N PHE A 1 -6.40 0.98 -5.26
CA PHE A 1 -7.54 0.11 -5.63
C PHE A 1 -8.32 -0.23 -4.37
N GLU A 2 -9.65 -0.25 -4.43
CA GLU A 2 -10.46 -0.71 -3.29
C GLU A 2 -10.25 -2.20 -3.03
N PHE A 3 -10.23 -2.99 -4.09
CA PHE A 3 -9.82 -4.38 -4.09
C PHE A 3 -9.31 -4.75 -5.48
N TRP A 4 -8.10 -5.30 -5.55
CA TRP A 4 -7.54 -5.78 -6.80
C TRP A 4 -7.09 -7.23 -6.67
N PHE A 5 -7.61 -8.05 -7.56
CA PHE A 5 -7.29 -9.45 -7.64
C PHE A 5 -7.18 -9.91 -9.09
N ALA A 6 -6.11 -10.55 -9.47
CA ALA A 6 -5.95 -11.15 -10.79
C ALA A 6 -6.19 -12.66 -10.71
N TYR A 7 -7.14 -13.14 -11.48
CA TYR A 7 -7.24 -14.54 -11.85
C TYR A 7 -6.22 -14.84 -12.96
N GLY A 8 -5.99 -16.13 -13.25
CA GLY A 8 -5.04 -16.48 -14.30
C GLY A 8 -5.38 -15.99 -15.70
N ARG A 9 -6.64 -15.58 -15.96
CA ARG A 9 -7.11 -15.14 -17.30
C ARG A 9 -8.10 -13.98 -17.27
N VAL A 10 -8.46 -13.46 -16.12
CA VAL A 10 -9.42 -12.35 -15.98
C VAL A 10 -8.99 -11.40 -14.87
N ILE A 11 -9.31 -10.13 -15.07
CA ILE A 11 -9.05 -9.04 -14.13
C ILE A 11 -10.34 -8.28 -13.79
N PRO A 12 -10.42 -7.60 -12.64
CA PRO A 12 -11.57 -6.80 -12.27
C PRO A 12 -11.81 -5.62 -13.23
N ARG A 13 -13.05 -5.44 -13.67
CA ARG A 13 -13.42 -4.39 -14.64
C ARG A 13 -13.28 -2.97 -14.09
N HIS A 14 -13.51 -2.77 -12.80
CA HIS A 14 -13.54 -1.43 -12.18
C HIS A 14 -12.20 -0.69 -12.24
N GLY A 15 -11.08 -1.42 -12.30
CA GLY A 15 -9.72 -0.84 -12.36
C GLY A 15 -9.14 -0.63 -13.76
N VAL A 16 -9.85 -1.03 -14.84
CA VAL A 16 -9.27 -1.11 -16.20
C VAL A 16 -8.68 0.22 -16.68
N ARG A 17 -9.33 1.36 -16.43
CA ARG A 17 -8.81 2.67 -16.84
C ARG A 17 -7.51 3.05 -16.13
N VAL A 18 -7.43 2.76 -14.82
CA VAL A 18 -6.21 3.02 -14.02
C VAL A 18 -5.08 2.10 -14.46
N VAL A 19 -5.39 0.82 -14.69
CA VAL A 19 -4.42 -0.16 -15.20
C VAL A 19 -3.87 0.25 -16.55
N ALA A 20 -4.72 0.70 -17.48
CA ALA A 20 -4.30 1.19 -18.80
C ALA A 20 -3.38 2.42 -18.68
N ALA A 21 -3.69 3.36 -17.81
CA ALA A 21 -2.85 4.53 -17.56
C ALA A 21 -1.49 4.13 -16.96
N LEU A 22 -1.48 3.22 -15.99
CA LEU A 22 -0.25 2.70 -15.38
C LEU A 22 0.61 1.93 -16.40
N ALA A 23 -0.01 1.12 -17.27
CA ALA A 23 0.69 0.42 -18.34
C ALA A 23 1.35 1.37 -19.35
N GLN A 24 0.70 2.48 -19.69
CA GLN A 24 1.29 3.50 -20.54
C GLN A 24 2.46 4.22 -19.84
N LEU A 25 2.29 4.55 -18.57
CA LEU A 25 3.30 5.24 -17.79
C LEU A 25 4.53 4.36 -17.54
N ALA A 26 4.35 3.06 -17.34
CA ALA A 26 5.43 2.10 -17.15
C ALA A 26 6.39 1.98 -18.34
N ARG A 27 5.94 2.37 -19.54
CA ARG A 27 6.81 2.46 -20.73
C ARG A 27 7.73 3.68 -20.71
N GLN A 28 7.45 4.67 -19.88
CA GLN A 28 8.15 5.95 -19.83
C GLN A 28 9.03 6.09 -18.60
N MET A 29 8.64 5.42 -17.50
CA MET A 29 9.34 5.51 -16.23
C MET A 29 9.16 4.22 -15.41
N PRO A 30 10.12 3.85 -14.55
CA PRO A 30 9.95 2.72 -13.66
C PRO A 30 8.83 2.96 -12.66
N ILE A 31 7.94 1.98 -12.51
CA ILE A 31 6.88 1.98 -11.51
C ILE A 31 7.05 0.77 -10.61
N THR A 32 6.91 0.96 -9.31
CA THR A 32 6.85 -0.12 -8.33
C THR A 32 5.59 0.02 -7.49
N LEU A 33 4.79 -1.03 -7.45
CA LEU A 33 3.65 -1.14 -6.56
C LEU A 33 4.07 -1.88 -5.28
N VAL A 34 3.66 -1.35 -4.14
CA VAL A 34 3.81 -2.03 -2.85
C VAL A 34 2.46 -2.60 -2.47
N GLY A 35 2.40 -3.92 -2.33
CA GLY A 35 1.17 -4.63 -2.02
C GLY A 35 0.60 -4.26 -0.65
N GLY A 36 -0.61 -3.75 -0.64
CA GLY A 36 -1.42 -3.48 0.54
C GLY A 36 -2.36 -4.63 0.91
N ASN A 37 -3.28 -4.37 1.83
CA ASN A 37 -4.29 -5.35 2.22
C ASN A 37 -5.36 -5.58 1.14
N HIS A 38 -5.49 -4.68 0.16
CA HIS A 38 -6.51 -4.73 -0.89
C HIS A 38 -6.01 -5.23 -2.26
N ASP A 39 -4.70 -5.24 -2.53
CA ASP A 39 -4.15 -5.46 -3.87
C ASP A 39 -2.95 -6.42 -3.95
N ARG A 40 -2.66 -7.11 -2.88
CA ARG A 40 -1.48 -8.01 -2.78
C ARG A 40 -1.55 -9.28 -3.64
N TRP A 41 -2.74 -9.66 -4.12
CA TRP A 41 -2.97 -10.95 -4.78
C TRP A 41 -2.81 -10.93 -6.31
N ALA A 42 -2.25 -9.86 -6.85
CA ALA A 42 -2.11 -9.67 -8.30
C ALA A 42 -0.65 -9.47 -8.75
N ARG A 43 0.30 -10.04 -8.03
CA ARG A 43 1.74 -9.88 -8.25
C ARG A 43 2.17 -10.20 -9.67
N ASP A 44 1.77 -11.36 -10.18
CA ASP A 44 2.20 -11.86 -11.49
C ASP A 44 1.70 -10.92 -12.61
N PHE A 45 0.44 -10.51 -12.54
CA PHE A 45 -0.17 -9.57 -13.47
C PHE A 45 0.61 -8.24 -13.61
N TRP A 46 1.03 -7.66 -12.48
CA TRP A 46 1.76 -6.39 -12.52
C TRP A 46 3.12 -6.52 -13.20
N GLN A 47 3.83 -7.60 -12.93
CA GLN A 47 5.17 -7.82 -13.46
C GLN A 47 5.15 -8.37 -14.89
N GLU A 48 4.36 -9.40 -15.14
CA GLU A 48 4.38 -10.14 -16.39
C GLU A 48 3.63 -9.43 -17.52
N ASP A 49 2.45 -8.88 -17.21
CA ASP A 49 1.60 -8.25 -18.23
C ASP A 49 1.90 -6.76 -18.43
N LEU A 50 2.35 -6.05 -17.40
CA LEU A 50 2.49 -4.59 -17.44
C LEU A 50 3.92 -4.07 -17.29
N GLY A 51 4.88 -4.91 -16.93
CA GLY A 51 6.26 -4.49 -16.65
C GLY A 51 6.39 -3.59 -15.41
N ILE A 52 5.42 -3.65 -14.49
CA ILE A 52 5.40 -2.87 -13.25
C ILE A 52 5.98 -3.72 -12.12
N GLY A 53 7.01 -3.22 -11.45
CA GLY A 53 7.56 -3.90 -10.28
C GLY A 53 6.52 -4.09 -9.19
N PHE A 54 6.50 -5.27 -8.54
CA PHE A 54 5.60 -5.55 -7.44
C PHE A 54 6.35 -6.04 -6.21
N ALA A 55 6.22 -5.31 -5.11
CA ALA A 55 6.78 -5.66 -3.83
C ALA A 55 5.66 -6.09 -2.86
N PRO A 56 5.57 -7.38 -2.48
CA PRO A 56 4.45 -7.89 -1.67
C PRO A 56 4.45 -7.41 -0.22
N ARG A 57 5.56 -6.84 0.27
CA ARG A 57 5.71 -6.34 1.65
C ARG A 57 6.39 -4.99 1.71
N GLU A 58 7.63 -4.91 1.21
CA GLU A 58 8.42 -3.68 1.18
C GLU A 58 9.22 -3.59 -0.12
N ALA A 59 9.37 -2.39 -0.63
CA ALA A 59 10.25 -2.05 -1.75
C ALA A 59 11.40 -1.20 -1.24
N ARG A 60 12.64 -1.65 -1.47
CA ARG A 60 13.83 -0.83 -1.26
C ARG A 60 14.18 -0.10 -2.55
N PHE A 61 14.53 1.16 -2.44
CA PHE A 61 14.86 2.01 -3.59
C PHE A 61 15.95 3.01 -3.26
N THR A 62 16.50 3.63 -4.29
CA THR A 62 17.41 4.76 -4.16
C THR A 62 16.97 5.87 -5.10
N ILE A 63 16.81 7.07 -4.59
CA ILE A 63 16.45 8.27 -5.36
C ILE A 63 17.48 9.35 -5.06
N GLY A 64 18.19 9.82 -6.11
CA GLY A 64 19.21 10.87 -5.94
C GLY A 64 20.29 10.53 -4.89
N GLY A 65 20.68 9.26 -4.77
CA GLY A 65 21.61 8.80 -3.75
C GLY A 65 21.00 8.56 -2.37
N THR A 66 19.73 8.89 -2.17
CA THR A 66 18.99 8.69 -0.91
C THR A 66 18.39 7.27 -0.86
N ALA A 67 18.86 6.46 0.09
CA ALA A 67 18.32 5.13 0.31
C ALA A 67 16.95 5.20 1.00
N GLY A 68 15.96 4.50 0.44
CA GLY A 68 14.60 4.50 0.96
C GLY A 68 13.97 3.12 1.02
N VAL A 69 12.93 3.00 1.82
CA VAL A 69 12.03 1.85 1.86
C VAL A 69 10.59 2.31 1.83
N ALA A 70 9.77 1.65 1.03
CA ALA A 70 8.33 1.84 0.99
C ALA A 70 7.63 0.56 1.41
N LEU A 71 6.61 0.68 2.25
CA LEU A 71 5.76 -0.42 2.69
C LEU A 71 4.34 0.09 2.94
N HIS A 72 3.34 -0.82 2.85
CA HIS A 72 1.96 -0.38 3.06
C HIS A 72 1.66 -0.01 4.51
N GLY A 73 2.10 -0.81 5.47
CA GLY A 73 1.91 -0.54 6.90
C GLY A 73 0.79 -1.34 7.57
N ASP A 74 0.05 -2.16 6.84
CA ASP A 74 -0.92 -3.08 7.41
C ASP A 74 -0.22 -4.15 8.27
N GLY A 75 -0.84 -4.51 9.39
CA GLY A 75 -0.28 -5.41 10.40
C GLY A 75 0.60 -4.72 11.46
N ILE A 76 0.95 -3.44 11.26
CA ILE A 76 1.76 -2.66 12.22
C ILE A 76 0.86 -1.94 13.22
N THR A 77 -0.31 -1.50 12.78
CA THR A 77 -1.24 -0.69 13.57
C THR A 77 -2.31 -1.50 14.29
N GLU A 78 -2.48 -2.77 13.92
CA GLU A 78 -3.48 -3.64 14.51
C GLU A 78 -3.10 -4.04 15.94
N THR A 79 -3.97 -3.72 16.88
CA THR A 79 -3.83 -4.07 18.30
C THR A 79 -4.44 -5.44 18.61
N HIS A 80 -5.47 -5.86 17.87
CA HIS A 80 -6.17 -7.12 18.11
C HIS A 80 -5.45 -8.32 17.49
N TRP A 81 -5.27 -9.38 18.25
CA TRP A 81 -4.65 -10.61 17.79
C TRP A 81 -5.44 -11.28 16.65
N SER A 82 -6.78 -11.18 16.69
CA SER A 82 -7.66 -11.75 15.66
C SER A 82 -7.43 -11.08 14.29
N ALA A 83 -7.24 -9.77 14.24
CA ALA A 83 -6.90 -9.06 13.01
C ALA A 83 -5.55 -9.52 12.46
N ARG A 84 -4.55 -9.70 13.33
CA ARG A 84 -3.23 -10.23 12.93
C ARG A 84 -3.28 -11.66 12.40
N VAL A 85 -4.12 -12.52 12.99
CA VAL A 85 -4.36 -13.87 12.49
C VAL A 85 -5.05 -13.84 11.13
N LEU A 86 -6.11 -13.05 11.00
CA LEU A 86 -6.84 -12.86 9.73
C LEU A 86 -5.89 -12.39 8.62
N HIS A 87 -5.08 -11.37 8.87
CA HIS A 87 -4.07 -10.90 7.91
C HIS A 87 -3.07 -11.98 7.52
N ARG A 88 -2.66 -12.84 8.45
CA ARG A 88 -1.76 -13.97 8.16
C ARG A 88 -2.43 -15.01 7.27
N VAL A 89 -3.68 -15.36 7.56
CA VAL A 89 -4.46 -16.31 6.75
C VAL A 89 -4.70 -15.76 5.33
N LEU A 90 -5.11 -14.50 5.21
CA LEU A 90 -5.33 -13.85 3.92
C LEU A 90 -4.04 -13.66 3.10
N ARG A 91 -2.88 -13.72 3.73
CA ARG A 91 -1.57 -13.66 3.07
C ARG A 91 -1.02 -15.01 2.65
N HIS A 92 -1.65 -16.10 3.07
CA HIS A 92 -1.15 -17.43 2.79
C HIS A 92 -1.42 -17.83 1.35
N ASP A 93 -0.42 -18.38 0.66
CA ASP A 93 -0.52 -18.75 -0.76
C ASP A 93 -1.67 -19.74 -1.03
N SER A 94 -1.94 -20.65 -0.09
CA SER A 94 -3.08 -21.58 -0.19
C SER A 94 -4.43 -20.85 -0.18
N THR A 95 -4.56 -19.76 0.56
CA THR A 95 -5.79 -18.94 0.56
C THR A 95 -5.99 -18.28 -0.80
N VAL A 96 -4.91 -17.74 -1.36
CA VAL A 96 -4.91 -17.14 -2.70
C VAL A 96 -5.26 -18.20 -3.76
N ALA A 97 -4.64 -19.38 -3.70
CA ALA A 97 -4.90 -20.47 -4.62
C ALA A 97 -6.36 -20.96 -4.55
N LEU A 98 -6.89 -21.12 -3.34
CA LEU A 98 -8.30 -21.51 -3.13
C LEU A 98 -9.26 -20.45 -3.69
N TYR A 99 -9.00 -19.18 -3.43
CA TYR A 99 -9.81 -18.08 -3.95
C TYR A 99 -9.76 -18.03 -5.49
N ARG A 100 -8.59 -18.27 -6.11
CA ARG A 100 -8.45 -18.36 -7.58
C ARG A 100 -9.26 -19.50 -8.20
N GLY A 101 -9.65 -20.50 -7.44
CA GLY A 101 -10.56 -21.58 -7.88
C GLY A 101 -12.05 -21.19 -7.91
N LEU A 102 -12.43 -20.06 -7.31
CA LEU A 102 -13.80 -19.57 -7.36
C LEU A 102 -14.10 -18.93 -8.72
N HIS A 103 -15.40 -19.00 -9.13
CA HIS A 103 -15.83 -18.19 -10.26
C HIS A 103 -15.58 -16.70 -9.97
N PRO A 104 -15.04 -15.90 -10.92
CA PRO A 104 -14.70 -14.51 -10.69
C PRO A 104 -15.82 -13.67 -10.09
N ASP A 105 -17.05 -13.79 -10.60
CA ASP A 105 -18.20 -13.04 -10.09
C ASP A 105 -18.55 -13.44 -8.64
N LEU A 106 -18.42 -14.74 -8.31
CA LEU A 106 -18.64 -15.22 -6.94
C LEU A 106 -17.54 -14.70 -6.01
N GLY A 107 -16.30 -14.71 -6.48
CA GLY A 107 -15.16 -14.14 -5.73
C GLY A 107 -15.35 -12.66 -5.45
N MET A 108 -15.72 -11.87 -6.45
CA MET A 108 -15.99 -10.44 -6.29
C MET A 108 -17.17 -10.20 -5.35
N TRP A 109 -18.29 -10.90 -5.54
CA TRP A 109 -19.44 -10.81 -4.64
C TRP A 109 -19.06 -11.12 -3.17
N LEU A 110 -18.24 -12.15 -2.94
CA LEU A 110 -17.77 -12.52 -1.60
C LEU A 110 -16.93 -11.41 -0.98
N VAL A 111 -16.05 -10.80 -1.75
CA VAL A 111 -15.22 -9.67 -1.29
C VAL A 111 -16.07 -8.46 -0.94
N ASP A 112 -17.00 -8.07 -1.81
CA ASP A 112 -17.92 -6.95 -1.57
C ASP A 112 -18.73 -7.18 -0.28
N ARG A 113 -19.21 -8.40 -0.10
CA ARG A 113 -19.96 -8.77 1.11
C ARG A 113 -19.10 -8.73 2.37
N LEU A 114 -17.87 -9.26 2.30
CA LEU A 114 -16.94 -9.29 3.44
C LEU A 114 -16.38 -7.91 3.73
N SER A 115 -16.07 -7.11 2.72
CA SER A 115 -15.58 -5.74 2.88
C SER A 115 -16.64 -4.87 3.56
N GLY A 116 -17.91 -4.97 3.16
CA GLY A 116 -19.01 -4.30 3.85
C GLY A 116 -19.15 -4.75 5.30
N TYR A 117 -18.93 -6.02 5.60
CA TYR A 117 -19.04 -6.54 6.97
C TYR A 117 -17.82 -6.24 7.85
N LEU A 118 -16.60 -6.20 7.29
CA LEU A 118 -15.34 -6.01 8.01
C LEU A 118 -14.82 -4.56 7.96
N GLY A 119 -15.24 -3.78 6.97
CA GLY A 119 -14.72 -2.44 6.68
C GLY A 119 -15.62 -1.28 7.09
N ASP A 120 -16.92 -1.52 7.25
CA ASP A 120 -17.93 -0.47 7.41
C ASP A 120 -18.06 0.12 8.82
N ARG A 121 -17.20 -0.27 9.77
CA ARG A 121 -17.16 0.49 11.01
C ARG A 121 -16.36 1.77 10.80
N PRO A 122 -17.03 2.96 10.76
CA PRO A 122 -16.31 4.23 10.70
C PRO A 122 -15.35 4.30 11.88
N ARG A 123 -14.06 4.45 11.60
CA ARG A 123 -13.07 4.68 12.66
C ARG A 123 -13.29 6.08 13.21
N SER A 124 -13.29 6.23 14.52
CA SER A 124 -13.34 7.55 15.13
C SER A 124 -12.06 8.35 14.78
N PRO A 125 -12.11 9.69 14.77
CA PRO A 125 -10.92 10.52 14.57
C PRO A 125 -9.79 10.15 15.53
N ASP A 126 -10.09 9.77 16.76
CA ASP A 126 -9.12 9.37 17.78
C ASP A 126 -8.48 8.01 17.45
N GLU A 127 -9.26 7.04 16.95
CA GLU A 127 -8.74 5.74 16.50
C GLU A 127 -7.78 5.92 15.30
N VAL A 128 -8.12 6.80 14.37
CA VAL A 128 -7.27 7.13 13.22
C VAL A 128 -5.98 7.81 13.69
N ALA A 129 -6.08 8.78 14.61
CA ALA A 129 -4.94 9.48 15.17
C ALA A 129 -4.01 8.52 15.94
N ALA A 130 -4.58 7.65 16.78
CA ALA A 130 -3.82 6.64 17.51
C ALA A 130 -3.13 5.63 16.58
N SER A 131 -3.79 5.22 15.48
CA SER A 131 -3.21 4.35 14.47
C SER A 131 -2.03 5.02 13.76
N ALA A 132 -2.19 6.28 13.35
CA ALA A 132 -1.12 7.07 12.73
C ALA A 132 0.08 7.26 13.67
N ALA A 133 -0.17 7.55 14.95
CA ALA A 133 0.89 7.69 15.95
C ALA A 133 1.68 6.38 16.15
N ARG A 134 1.01 5.22 16.21
CA ARG A 134 1.68 3.90 16.28
C ARG A 134 2.52 3.64 15.04
N GLN A 135 2.01 3.97 13.86
CA GLN A 135 2.74 3.83 12.61
C GLN A 135 3.99 4.71 12.57
N GLN A 136 3.87 5.96 12.98
CA GLN A 136 5.01 6.88 13.08
C GLN A 136 6.06 6.39 14.09
N ALA A 137 5.64 5.93 15.26
CA ALA A 137 6.55 5.39 16.27
C ALA A 137 7.32 4.16 15.74
N TRP A 138 6.63 3.28 15.04
CA TRP A 138 7.26 2.13 14.39
C TRP A 138 8.26 2.57 13.31
N ALA A 139 7.89 3.54 12.47
CA ALA A 139 8.76 4.08 11.42
C ALA A 139 10.03 4.72 12.02
N THR A 140 9.88 5.47 13.11
CA THR A 140 11.00 6.05 13.84
C THR A 140 11.95 4.97 14.38
N ALA A 141 11.42 3.92 15.00
CA ALA A 141 12.22 2.82 15.50
C ALA A 141 12.95 2.07 14.36
N ARG A 142 12.30 1.89 13.22
CA ARG A 142 12.88 1.24 12.04
C ARG A 142 14.02 2.06 11.45
N LEU A 143 13.85 3.37 11.30
CA LEU A 143 14.89 4.27 10.82
C LEU A 143 16.09 4.32 11.78
N ALA A 144 15.85 4.37 13.07
CA ALA A 144 16.91 4.33 14.08
C ALA A 144 17.70 3.01 14.05
N ALA A 145 17.05 1.89 13.75
CA ALA A 145 17.69 0.59 13.64
C ALA A 145 18.48 0.40 12.33
N GLU A 146 18.21 1.19 11.31
CA GLU A 146 18.90 1.16 10.01
C GLU A 146 19.43 2.57 9.64
N PRO A 147 20.57 3.01 10.20
CA PRO A 147 21.09 4.37 9.97
C PRO A 147 21.40 4.71 8.51
N ALA A 148 21.64 3.71 7.67
CA ALA A 148 21.84 3.90 6.22
C ALA A 148 20.54 4.24 5.49
N LEU A 149 19.36 4.06 6.11
CA LEU A 149 18.07 4.34 5.55
C LEU A 149 17.69 5.80 5.83
N ALA A 150 17.55 6.61 4.80
CA ALA A 150 17.23 8.02 4.95
C ALA A 150 15.72 8.32 4.74
N LEU A 151 14.99 7.44 4.05
CA LEU A 151 13.58 7.65 3.75
C LEU A 151 12.75 6.39 4.02
N LEU A 152 11.66 6.55 4.77
CA LEU A 152 10.67 5.51 4.99
C LEU A 152 9.27 6.03 4.61
N VAL A 153 8.66 5.38 3.61
CA VAL A 153 7.34 5.74 3.09
C VAL A 153 6.31 4.68 3.48
N MET A 154 5.18 5.12 4.04
CA MET A 154 4.08 4.21 4.41
C MET A 154 2.73 4.79 4.01
N GLY A 155 1.77 3.91 3.69
CA GLY A 155 0.36 4.25 3.48
C GLY A 155 -0.53 3.82 4.65
N HIS A 156 -1.62 3.12 4.38
CA HIS A 156 -2.54 2.40 5.27
C HIS A 156 -3.40 3.26 6.21
N THR A 157 -2.82 4.20 6.94
CA THR A 157 -3.58 5.05 7.89
C THR A 157 -4.31 6.20 7.22
N HIS A 158 -4.03 6.46 5.95
CA HIS A 158 -4.58 7.54 5.12
C HIS A 158 -4.33 8.95 5.68
N ARG A 159 -3.51 9.07 6.71
CA ARG A 159 -3.19 10.36 7.33
C ARG A 159 -1.85 10.87 6.82
N ALA A 160 -1.91 11.92 6.00
CA ALA A 160 -0.72 12.54 5.43
C ALA A 160 0.21 13.08 6.53
N ALA A 161 1.49 12.76 6.43
CA ALA A 161 2.53 13.21 7.34
C ALA A 161 3.90 13.19 6.64
N ALA A 162 4.73 14.19 6.91
CA ALA A 162 6.15 14.19 6.58
C ALA A 162 6.91 14.64 7.83
N VAL A 163 7.66 13.76 8.45
CA VAL A 163 8.25 13.94 9.76
C VAL A 163 9.73 13.63 9.72
N SER A 164 10.59 14.61 10.01
CA SER A 164 12.00 14.35 10.26
C SER A 164 12.14 13.67 11.63
N VAL A 165 12.64 12.43 11.61
CA VAL A 165 12.78 11.62 12.83
C VAL A 165 14.21 11.72 13.43
N ALA A 166 15.19 12.02 12.58
CA ALA A 166 16.58 12.32 12.94
C ALA A 166 17.23 13.12 11.81
N PRO A 167 18.41 13.71 12.00
CA PRO A 167 19.15 14.35 10.93
C PRO A 167 19.36 13.40 9.75
N GLY A 168 18.86 13.79 8.57
CA GLY A 168 18.93 12.99 7.35
C GLY A 168 17.96 11.79 7.28
N GLN A 169 17.04 11.64 8.24
CA GLN A 169 16.03 10.57 8.22
C GLN A 169 14.61 11.12 8.24
N LEU A 170 13.81 10.68 7.27
CA LEU A 170 12.46 11.18 7.03
C LEU A 170 11.45 10.04 6.98
N TYR A 171 10.36 10.18 7.73
CA TYR A 171 9.15 9.37 7.60
C TYR A 171 8.11 10.12 6.79
N VAL A 172 7.49 9.45 5.81
CA VAL A 172 6.45 10.02 4.95
C VAL A 172 5.24 9.09 4.88
N ASN A 173 4.06 9.65 5.10
CA ASN A 173 2.81 9.04 4.68
C ASN A 173 2.13 10.03 3.72
N PRO A 174 1.93 9.70 2.44
CA PRO A 174 1.34 10.62 1.47
C PRO A 174 -0.14 10.90 1.71
N GLY A 175 -0.79 10.16 2.59
CA GLY A 175 -2.24 10.15 2.71
C GLY A 175 -2.87 9.13 1.77
N ALA A 176 -4.12 9.38 1.34
CA ALA A 176 -4.83 8.52 0.41
C ALA A 176 -5.29 9.28 -0.83
N TRP A 177 -5.15 8.64 -1.99
CA TRP A 177 -5.60 9.23 -3.25
C TRP A 177 -7.11 9.46 -3.29
N PHE A 178 -7.91 8.54 -2.76
CA PHE A 178 -9.36 8.70 -2.70
C PHE A 178 -9.84 9.73 -1.68
N ASP A 179 -8.97 10.18 -0.77
CA ASP A 179 -9.24 11.24 0.22
C ASP A 179 -8.50 12.52 -0.20
N GLY A 180 -9.04 13.21 -1.21
CA GLY A 180 -8.53 14.49 -1.69
C GLY A 180 -7.32 14.39 -2.61
N TYR A 181 -7.12 13.28 -3.33
CA TYR A 181 -6.07 13.09 -4.34
C TYR A 181 -4.66 13.41 -3.84
N ARG A 182 -4.35 12.96 -2.63
CA ARG A 182 -3.08 13.24 -1.95
C ARG A 182 -1.95 12.37 -2.46
N TYR A 183 -0.78 12.97 -2.60
CA TYR A 183 0.45 12.31 -2.96
C TYR A 183 1.67 12.98 -2.31
N ALA A 184 2.82 12.37 -2.39
CA ALA A 184 4.09 12.95 -1.97
C ALA A 184 5.10 12.89 -3.11
N THR A 185 5.90 13.92 -3.25
CA THR A 185 7.11 13.92 -4.08
C THR A 185 8.34 13.96 -3.18
N VAL A 186 9.41 13.31 -3.64
CA VAL A 186 10.70 13.34 -2.95
C VAL A 186 11.77 13.82 -3.92
N SER A 187 12.47 14.89 -3.55
CA SER A 187 13.61 15.43 -4.27
C SER A 187 14.64 15.92 -3.28
N ASP A 188 15.91 15.62 -3.54
CA ASP A 188 17.05 16.07 -2.73
C ASP A 188 16.91 15.74 -1.23
N GLY A 189 16.38 14.58 -0.92
CA GLY A 189 16.14 14.13 0.46
C GLY A 189 15.01 14.83 1.19
N GLN A 190 14.23 15.68 0.52
CA GLN A 190 13.07 16.38 1.05
C GLN A 190 11.79 15.77 0.50
N ALA A 191 10.76 15.68 1.33
CA ALA A 191 9.43 15.25 0.90
C ALA A 191 8.45 16.42 0.95
N THR A 192 7.69 16.58 -0.12
CA THR A 192 6.59 17.53 -0.22
C THR A 192 5.28 16.79 -0.35
N LEU A 193 4.36 17.04 0.57
CA LEU A 193 2.99 16.57 0.48
C LEU A 193 2.19 17.50 -0.42
N ALA A 194 1.46 16.94 -1.36
CA ALA A 194 0.69 17.69 -2.33
C ALA A 194 -0.70 17.08 -2.56
N THR A 195 -1.57 17.87 -3.17
CA THR A 195 -2.90 17.45 -3.62
C THR A 195 -3.00 17.71 -5.12
N PHE A 196 -3.45 16.70 -5.86
CA PHE A 196 -3.71 16.88 -7.29
C PHE A 196 -5.02 17.66 -7.47
N THR A 197 -4.95 18.69 -8.28
CA THR A 197 -6.12 19.46 -8.76
C THR A 197 -6.23 19.23 -10.25
N ALA A 198 -7.41 18.73 -10.70
CA ALA A 198 -7.68 18.47 -12.11
C ALA A 198 -7.94 19.80 -12.86
#